data_9764fbb640bdcafa862f0470a9629bf3
#
_entry.id   9764fbb640bdcafa862f0470a9629bf3
#
_cell.length_a   1.000
_cell.length_b   1.000
_cell.length_c   1.000
_cell.angle_alpha   90.00
_cell.angle_beta   90.00
_cell.angle_gamma   90.00
#
_symmetry.space_group_name_H-M   'P 1'
#
loop_
_entity.id
_entity.type
_entity.pdbx_description
1 polymer ?
#
loop_
_entity_poly.entity_id
_entity_poly.type
_entity_poly.pdbx_seq_one_letter_code
_entity_poly.pdbx_strand_id
1 'polypeptide(L)'
;MLTRVDTPRDQLLKLLVQHSFQHSAEPVFTLASGRKSRYYINCKATTFMAEAMPLLGRLFFERIKTREQKDGEQIAAVGGLTLGADPIAYAVAYHSALHGTPIQAFSVRKEPKGHGAQKWVEGFEQPGARVVIIEDVVTTGASTLKAIDGALHAGFQIVTVLALVDRQEGGREELQRKGHEIEAIYTTEDLMRVVRRQGD
;
A
#
# COMPACT_ATOMS: atom_id res chain seq x y z
N MET A 1 -26.12 14.08 -22.04
CA MET A 1 -24.92 13.27 -21.74
C MET A 1 -24.87 13.09 -20.23
N LEU A 2 -25.18 11.90 -19.69
CA LEU A 2 -25.08 11.66 -18.25
C LEU A 2 -23.60 11.68 -17.87
N THR A 3 -23.17 12.69 -17.10
CA THR A 3 -21.83 12.73 -16.52
C THR A 3 -21.69 11.56 -15.57
N ARG A 4 -20.82 10.61 -15.89
CA ARG A 4 -20.49 9.47 -15.04
C ARG A 4 -19.97 10.01 -13.71
N VAL A 5 -20.63 9.68 -12.61
CA VAL A 5 -20.17 10.03 -11.27
C VAL A 5 -18.89 9.24 -10.99
N ASP A 6 -17.81 9.94 -10.60
CA ASP A 6 -16.55 9.32 -10.25
C ASP A 6 -16.70 8.37 -9.06
N THR A 7 -16.25 7.14 -9.23
CA THR A 7 -16.16 6.19 -8.12
C THR A 7 -15.03 6.60 -7.14
N PRO A 8 -15.02 6.11 -5.90
CA PRO A 8 -13.91 6.35 -4.97
C PRO A 8 -12.54 5.95 -5.56
N ARG A 9 -12.51 4.90 -6.39
CA ARG A 9 -11.32 4.48 -7.13
C ARG A 9 -10.90 5.52 -8.18
N ASP A 10 -11.85 6.09 -8.93
CA ASP A 10 -11.55 7.13 -9.92
C ASP A 10 -11.05 8.41 -9.24
N GLN A 11 -11.65 8.80 -8.10
CA GLN A 11 -11.27 9.99 -7.33
C GLN A 11 -9.83 9.85 -6.79
N LEU A 12 -9.48 8.73 -6.16
CA LEU A 12 -8.13 8.50 -5.66
C LEU A 12 -7.10 8.42 -6.79
N LEU A 13 -7.45 7.82 -7.93
CA LEU A 13 -6.59 7.77 -9.10
C LEU A 13 -6.25 9.18 -9.62
N LYS A 14 -7.23 10.09 -9.66
CA LYS A 14 -7.01 11.49 -10.05
C LYS A 14 -6.06 12.19 -9.09
N LEU A 15 -6.24 12.03 -7.78
CA LEU A 15 -5.34 12.61 -6.78
C LEU A 15 -3.90 12.08 -6.94
N LEU A 16 -3.73 10.77 -7.16
CA LEU A 16 -2.43 10.17 -7.40
C LEU A 16 -1.74 10.74 -8.65
N VAL A 17 -2.48 10.89 -9.75
CA VAL A 17 -1.92 11.48 -10.97
C VAL A 17 -1.55 12.93 -10.76
N GLN A 18 -2.37 13.69 -10.07
CA GLN A 18 -2.17 15.13 -9.85
C GLN A 18 -1.00 15.44 -8.90
N HIS A 19 -0.82 14.66 -7.82
CA HIS A 19 0.09 15.00 -6.72
C HIS A 19 1.30 14.07 -6.60
N SER A 20 1.18 12.81 -7.03
CA SER A 20 2.19 11.78 -6.79
C SER A 20 2.91 11.31 -8.04
N PHE A 21 2.37 11.58 -9.23
CA PHE A 21 2.87 11.05 -10.49
C PHE A 21 3.48 12.15 -11.36
N GLN A 22 4.74 11.97 -11.77
CA GLN A 22 5.41 12.83 -12.73
C GLN A 22 5.81 11.99 -13.95
N HIS A 23 5.62 12.54 -15.14
CA HIS A 23 5.91 11.89 -16.41
C HIS A 23 6.72 12.79 -17.30
N SER A 24 7.66 12.22 -18.07
CA SER A 24 8.44 12.90 -19.10
C SER A 24 8.52 12.02 -20.35
N ALA A 25 8.62 12.66 -21.52
CA ALA A 25 8.86 11.96 -22.79
C ALA A 25 10.23 11.22 -22.77
N GLU A 26 11.21 11.77 -22.07
CA GLU A 26 12.55 11.21 -21.93
C GLU A 26 12.78 10.62 -20.53
N PRO A 27 13.70 9.63 -20.37
CA PRO A 27 13.99 9.00 -19.09
C PRO A 27 14.87 9.90 -18.20
N VAL A 28 14.29 10.96 -17.64
CA VAL A 28 15.00 11.99 -16.85
C VAL A 28 15.07 11.68 -15.35
N PHE A 29 14.15 10.86 -14.82
CA PHE A 29 14.08 10.56 -13.39
C PHE A 29 15.10 9.47 -13.02
N THR A 30 15.93 9.73 -12.02
CA THR A 30 16.87 8.72 -11.48
C THR A 30 16.21 7.99 -10.32
N LEU A 31 16.02 6.68 -10.45
CA LEU A 31 15.47 5.81 -9.41
C LEU A 31 16.52 5.49 -8.34
N ALA A 32 16.09 4.98 -7.19
CA ALA A 32 16.99 4.53 -6.12
C ALA A 32 18.00 3.44 -6.57
N SER A 33 17.64 2.66 -7.60
CA SER A 33 18.52 1.68 -8.25
C SER A 33 19.58 2.29 -9.18
N GLY A 34 19.58 3.62 -9.37
CA GLY A 34 20.43 4.33 -10.35
C GLY A 34 19.89 4.31 -11.78
N ARG A 35 18.87 3.50 -12.09
CA ARG A 35 18.26 3.45 -13.43
C ARG A 35 17.51 4.74 -13.75
N LYS A 36 17.54 5.14 -15.01
CA LYS A 36 16.72 6.23 -15.54
C LYS A 36 15.30 5.73 -15.85
N SER A 37 14.30 6.56 -15.55
CA SER A 37 12.89 6.29 -15.79
C SER A 37 12.21 7.49 -16.46
N ARG A 38 11.15 7.23 -17.23
CA ARG A 38 10.27 8.26 -17.79
C ARG A 38 9.23 8.76 -16.79
N TYR A 39 9.10 8.13 -15.63
CA TYR A 39 8.15 8.51 -14.59
C TYR A 39 8.75 8.35 -13.21
N TYR A 40 8.23 9.19 -12.32
CA TYR A 40 8.53 9.17 -10.90
C TYR A 40 7.21 9.11 -10.12
N ILE A 41 7.14 8.26 -9.10
CA ILE A 41 5.97 8.10 -8.24
C ILE A 41 6.38 8.31 -6.80
N ASN A 42 5.76 9.29 -6.13
CA ASN A 42 5.88 9.53 -4.70
C ASN A 42 4.48 9.49 -4.07
N CYS A 43 4.01 8.31 -3.72
CA CYS A 43 2.66 8.12 -3.18
C CYS A 43 2.40 8.93 -1.91
N LYS A 44 3.44 9.25 -1.13
CA LYS A 44 3.31 10.05 0.11
C LYS A 44 2.73 11.44 -0.15
N ALA A 45 2.97 12.04 -1.33
CA ALA A 45 2.36 13.31 -1.69
C ALA A 45 0.83 13.24 -1.74
N THR A 46 0.24 12.06 -1.97
CA THR A 46 -1.21 11.83 -1.92
C THR A 46 -1.64 11.18 -0.61
N THR A 47 -0.93 10.15 -0.12
CA THR A 47 -1.39 9.39 1.04
C THR A 47 -1.43 10.20 2.35
N PHE A 48 -0.75 11.34 2.40
CA PHE A 48 -0.79 12.29 3.52
C PHE A 48 -1.88 13.38 3.38
N MET A 49 -2.62 13.41 2.27
CA MET A 49 -3.68 14.39 2.06
C MET A 49 -4.97 13.99 2.80
N ALA A 50 -5.61 14.99 3.41
CA ALA A 50 -6.88 14.79 4.11
C ALA A 50 -7.97 14.21 3.19
N GLU A 51 -8.02 14.67 1.93
CA GLU A 51 -8.98 14.23 0.92
C GLU A 51 -8.77 12.78 0.48
N ALA A 52 -7.53 12.28 0.55
CA ALA A 52 -7.20 10.91 0.18
C ALA A 52 -7.52 9.91 1.29
N MET A 53 -7.47 10.32 2.57
CA MET A 53 -7.66 9.42 3.71
C MET A 53 -8.96 8.60 3.68
N PRO A 54 -10.15 9.18 3.47
CA PRO A 54 -11.39 8.39 3.40
C PRO A 54 -11.42 7.45 2.20
N LEU A 55 -10.80 7.82 1.07
CA LEU A 55 -10.72 6.99 -0.13
C LEU A 55 -9.77 5.80 0.09
N LEU A 56 -8.60 6.04 0.69
CA LEU A 56 -7.64 4.99 1.07
C LEU A 56 -8.28 4.00 2.05
N GLY A 57 -8.85 4.51 3.14
CA GLY A 57 -9.50 3.68 4.15
C GLY A 57 -10.55 2.78 3.54
N ARG A 58 -11.44 3.34 2.71
CA ARG A 58 -12.52 2.60 2.04
C ARG A 58 -11.98 1.53 1.09
N LEU A 59 -11.10 1.89 0.14
CA LEU A 59 -10.67 0.98 -0.92
C LEU A 59 -9.87 -0.20 -0.37
N PHE A 60 -8.98 0.04 0.60
CA PHE A 60 -8.22 -1.04 1.24
C PHE A 60 -9.12 -1.90 2.13
N PHE A 61 -10.04 -1.30 2.89
CA PHE A 61 -11.01 -2.04 3.70
C PHE A 61 -11.87 -2.97 2.84
N GLU A 62 -12.39 -2.51 1.70
CA GLU A 62 -13.17 -3.33 0.78
C GLU A 62 -12.37 -4.55 0.29
N ARG A 63 -11.06 -4.40 0.01
CA ARG A 63 -10.18 -5.52 -0.38
C ARG A 63 -9.96 -6.50 0.76
N ILE A 64 -9.75 -5.99 1.96
CA ILE A 64 -9.60 -6.82 3.16
C ILE A 64 -10.87 -7.62 3.42
N LYS A 65 -12.05 -6.99 3.34
CA LYS A 65 -13.33 -7.70 3.53
C LYS A 65 -13.58 -8.77 2.46
N THR A 66 -13.18 -8.51 1.21
CA THR A 66 -13.22 -9.51 0.14
C THR A 66 -12.32 -10.69 0.45
N ARG A 67 -11.12 -10.44 0.99
CA ARG A 67 -10.19 -11.51 1.39
C ARG A 67 -10.71 -12.32 2.56
N GLU A 68 -11.27 -11.68 3.60
CA GLU A 68 -11.91 -12.37 4.73
C GLU A 68 -13.05 -13.29 4.27
N GLN A 69 -13.88 -12.83 3.35
CA GLN A 69 -14.98 -13.63 2.79
C GLN A 69 -14.46 -14.86 2.03
N LYS A 70 -13.36 -14.70 1.27
CA LYS A 70 -12.73 -15.79 0.53
C LYS A 70 -12.11 -16.85 1.46
N ASP A 71 -11.41 -16.41 2.50
CA ASP A 71 -10.68 -17.29 3.42
C ASP A 71 -11.57 -17.86 4.53
N GLY A 72 -12.71 -17.22 4.83
CA GLY A 72 -13.58 -17.56 5.97
C GLY A 72 -13.02 -17.15 7.33
N GLU A 73 -11.97 -16.32 7.37
CA GLU A 73 -11.29 -15.91 8.60
C GLU A 73 -11.01 -14.41 8.62
N GLN A 74 -11.08 -13.82 9.82
CA GLN A 74 -10.89 -12.38 10.01
C GLN A 74 -9.42 -11.97 9.94
N ILE A 75 -9.18 -10.73 9.53
CA ILE A 75 -7.90 -10.04 9.56
C ILE A 75 -7.88 -9.11 10.76
N ALA A 76 -6.93 -9.34 11.68
CA ALA A 76 -6.84 -8.59 12.93
C ALA A 76 -6.20 -7.21 12.76
N ALA A 77 -5.22 -7.09 11.86
CA ALA A 77 -4.49 -5.84 11.70
C ALA A 77 -3.91 -5.65 10.30
N VAL A 78 -3.57 -4.41 10.00
CA VAL A 78 -2.86 -4.00 8.77
C VAL A 78 -1.67 -3.13 9.14
N GLY A 79 -0.60 -3.21 8.36
CA GLY A 79 0.58 -2.37 8.55
C GLY A 79 1.68 -2.68 7.56
N GLY A 80 2.79 -1.95 7.65
CA GLY A 80 3.91 -2.14 6.74
C GLY A 80 5.08 -1.24 7.11
N LEU A 81 6.04 -1.08 6.20
CA LEU A 81 7.25 -0.33 6.49
C LEU A 81 6.96 1.17 6.63
N THR A 82 7.41 1.73 7.76
CA THR A 82 7.31 3.17 8.01
C THR A 82 8.16 3.98 7.00
N LEU A 83 7.74 5.13 6.47
CA LEU A 83 6.50 5.90 6.58
C LEU A 83 5.47 5.58 5.49
N GLY A 84 5.81 4.77 4.48
CA GLY A 84 4.97 4.58 3.29
C GLY A 84 3.62 3.97 3.63
N ALA A 85 3.61 2.92 4.43
CA ALA A 85 2.41 2.20 4.82
C ALA A 85 1.55 2.92 5.86
N ASP A 86 2.15 3.71 6.75
CA ASP A 86 1.49 4.24 7.95
C ASP A 86 0.20 5.01 7.65
N PRO A 87 0.15 5.98 6.71
CA PRO A 87 -1.08 6.73 6.45
C PRO A 87 -2.21 5.83 5.97
N ILE A 88 -1.90 4.83 5.15
CA ILE A 88 -2.88 3.88 4.61
C ILE A 88 -3.40 2.98 5.74
N ALA A 89 -2.52 2.45 6.58
CA ALA A 89 -2.89 1.60 7.71
C ALA A 89 -3.80 2.34 8.69
N TYR A 90 -3.49 3.59 9.01
CA TYR A 90 -4.33 4.43 9.89
C TYR A 90 -5.67 4.77 9.26
N ALA A 91 -5.71 5.05 7.95
CA ALA A 91 -6.95 5.27 7.21
C ALA A 91 -7.86 4.02 7.26
N VAL A 92 -7.30 2.82 7.09
CA VAL A 92 -8.03 1.54 7.21
C VAL A 92 -8.53 1.34 8.63
N ALA A 93 -7.70 1.51 9.64
CA ALA A 93 -8.08 1.34 11.04
C ALA A 93 -9.23 2.27 11.42
N TYR A 94 -9.13 3.55 11.06
CA TYR A 94 -10.19 4.53 11.28
C TYR A 94 -11.50 4.16 10.55
N HIS A 95 -11.40 3.84 9.25
CA HIS A 95 -12.56 3.47 8.43
C HIS A 95 -13.27 2.22 8.97
N SER A 96 -12.51 1.18 9.32
CA SER A 96 -13.03 -0.08 9.86
C SER A 96 -13.75 0.10 11.18
N ALA A 97 -13.22 0.96 12.07
CA ALA A 97 -13.86 1.30 13.34
C ALA A 97 -15.21 1.98 13.14
N LEU A 98 -15.33 2.92 12.19
CA LEU A 98 -16.59 3.57 11.84
C LEU A 98 -17.64 2.59 11.30
N HIS A 99 -17.21 1.46 10.73
CA HIS A 99 -18.11 0.43 10.19
C HIS A 99 -18.35 -0.75 11.16
N GLY A 100 -17.96 -0.61 12.43
CA GLY A 100 -18.24 -1.61 13.47
C GLY A 100 -17.43 -2.93 13.34
N THR A 101 -16.42 -2.97 12.49
CA THR A 101 -15.54 -4.14 12.30
C THR A 101 -14.07 -3.72 12.38
N PRO A 102 -13.60 -3.31 13.58
CA PRO A 102 -12.31 -2.67 13.74
C PRO A 102 -11.15 -3.60 13.33
N ILE A 103 -10.28 -3.09 12.47
CA ILE A 103 -9.01 -3.67 12.07
C ILE A 103 -7.92 -2.80 12.66
N GLN A 104 -7.00 -3.38 13.44
CA GLN A 104 -5.95 -2.63 14.12
C GLN A 104 -4.85 -2.19 13.13
N ALA A 105 -4.01 -1.24 13.55
CA ALA A 105 -2.85 -0.81 12.76
C ALA A 105 -1.54 -1.13 13.49
N PHE A 106 -0.51 -1.46 12.71
CA PHE A 106 0.86 -1.55 13.16
C PHE A 106 1.82 -0.90 12.16
N SER A 107 3.00 -0.48 12.64
CA SER A 107 4.09 0.01 11.80
C SER A 107 5.31 -0.91 11.94
N VAL A 108 5.95 -1.25 10.82
CA VAL A 108 7.23 -1.96 10.81
C VAL A 108 8.37 -0.96 10.73
N ARG A 109 9.32 -1.05 11.66
CA ARG A 109 10.49 -0.18 11.73
C ARG A 109 11.49 -0.56 10.63
N LYS A 110 12.24 0.43 10.12
CA LYS A 110 13.34 0.19 9.18
C LYS A 110 14.49 -0.59 9.81
N GLU A 111 14.65 -0.43 11.13
CA GLU A 111 15.65 -1.11 11.96
C GLU A 111 15.05 -1.43 13.32
N PRO A 112 15.44 -2.55 13.94
CA PRO A 112 14.95 -2.91 15.26
C PRO A 112 15.41 -1.88 16.31
N LYS A 113 14.65 -1.73 17.39
CA LYS A 113 15.02 -0.82 18.49
C LYS A 113 16.28 -1.33 19.17
N GLY A 114 17.30 -0.49 19.28
CA GLY A 114 18.66 -0.87 19.68
C GLY A 114 18.87 -1.23 21.17
N HIS A 115 17.86 -1.11 22.06
CA HIS A 115 17.95 -1.43 23.48
C HIS A 115 16.76 -2.27 23.93
N GLY A 116 17.01 -3.39 24.61
CA GLY A 116 16.00 -4.36 25.05
C GLY A 116 15.69 -5.42 23.99
N ALA A 117 14.51 -6.05 24.10
CA ALA A 117 14.03 -6.97 23.04
C ALA A 117 13.97 -6.20 21.71
N GLN A 118 14.60 -6.76 20.67
CA GLN A 118 14.64 -6.16 19.33
C GLN A 118 13.21 -6.04 18.76
N LYS A 119 12.55 -4.93 19.05
CA LYS A 119 11.18 -4.68 18.64
C LYS A 119 11.15 -4.20 17.19
N TRP A 120 10.54 -4.98 16.33
CA TRP A 120 10.40 -4.68 14.90
C TRP A 120 9.12 -3.93 14.56
N VAL A 121 8.07 -4.06 15.38
CA VAL A 121 6.77 -3.43 15.13
C VAL A 121 6.37 -2.48 16.26
N GLU A 122 5.54 -1.51 15.94
CA GLU A 122 4.87 -0.62 16.88
C GLU A 122 3.36 -0.65 16.63
N GLY A 123 2.56 -0.38 17.66
CA GLY A 123 1.10 -0.42 17.57
C GLY A 123 0.55 -1.77 17.98
N PHE A 124 -0.24 -2.41 17.10
CA PHE A 124 -0.83 -3.71 17.39
C PHE A 124 0.23 -4.81 17.48
N GLU A 125 0.18 -5.58 18.57
CA GLU A 125 1.09 -6.70 18.83
C GLU A 125 0.31 -7.86 19.45
N GLN A 126 0.03 -8.88 18.63
CA GLN A 126 -0.57 -10.12 19.08
C GLN A 126 0.01 -11.27 18.25
N PRO A 127 0.98 -12.04 18.79
CA PRO A 127 1.52 -13.21 18.09
C PRO A 127 0.43 -14.18 17.63
N GLY A 128 0.58 -14.73 16.43
CA GLY A 128 -0.41 -15.56 15.78
C GLY A 128 -1.53 -14.82 15.06
N ALA A 129 -1.62 -13.49 15.21
CA ALA A 129 -2.64 -12.71 14.52
C ALA A 129 -2.45 -12.73 13.00
N ARG A 130 -3.55 -12.87 12.27
CA ARG A 130 -3.61 -12.75 10.80
C ARG A 130 -3.57 -11.27 10.40
N VAL A 131 -2.59 -10.90 9.61
CA VAL A 131 -2.39 -9.50 9.20
C VAL A 131 -2.20 -9.35 7.70
N VAL A 132 -2.49 -8.14 7.21
CA VAL A 132 -2.19 -7.73 5.83
C VAL A 132 -1.03 -6.73 5.85
N ILE A 133 -0.04 -6.97 4.99
CA ILE A 133 1.04 -6.00 4.76
C ILE A 133 0.56 -4.93 3.77
N ILE A 134 0.74 -3.69 4.15
CA ILE A 134 0.43 -2.51 3.33
C ILE A 134 1.72 -1.96 2.73
N GLU A 135 1.65 -1.55 1.45
CA GLU A 135 2.73 -0.83 0.78
C GLU A 135 2.15 0.34 -0.03
N ASP A 136 2.79 1.50 0.00
CA ASP A 136 2.36 2.64 -0.81
C ASP A 136 2.76 2.46 -2.28
N VAL A 137 3.98 1.99 -2.55
CA VAL A 137 4.44 1.72 -3.92
C VAL A 137 5.42 0.55 -3.98
N VAL A 138 5.06 -0.46 -4.75
CA VAL A 138 5.93 -1.61 -5.02
C VAL A 138 6.75 -1.35 -6.28
N THR A 139 8.09 -1.40 -6.14
CA THR A 139 9.05 -1.31 -7.24
C THR A 139 9.73 -2.66 -7.45
N THR A 140 10.74 -2.96 -6.64
CA THR A 140 11.47 -4.24 -6.64
C THR A 140 10.97 -5.20 -5.56
N GLY A 141 10.09 -4.76 -4.65
CA GLY A 141 9.60 -5.54 -3.53
C GLY A 141 10.50 -5.56 -2.29
N ALA A 142 11.68 -4.96 -2.33
CA ALA A 142 12.63 -5.03 -1.22
C ALA A 142 12.10 -4.42 0.10
N SER A 143 11.41 -3.27 0.04
CA SER A 143 10.77 -2.64 1.21
C SER A 143 9.66 -3.52 1.77
N THR A 144 8.86 -4.08 0.89
CA THR A 144 7.75 -4.95 1.25
C THR A 144 8.23 -6.24 1.91
N LEU A 145 9.30 -6.88 1.38
CA LEU A 145 9.92 -8.04 2.00
C LEU A 145 10.47 -7.71 3.40
N LYS A 146 11.09 -6.55 3.56
CA LYS A 146 11.55 -6.09 4.88
C LYS A 146 10.38 -5.89 5.87
N ALA A 147 9.24 -5.38 5.39
CA ALA A 147 8.04 -5.28 6.19
C ALA A 147 7.50 -6.65 6.61
N ILE A 148 7.47 -7.61 5.68
CA ILE A 148 7.08 -9.00 5.93
C ILE A 148 7.99 -9.62 6.99
N ASP A 149 9.31 -9.50 6.83
CA ASP A 149 10.29 -10.05 7.77
C ASP A 149 10.08 -9.48 9.19
N GLY A 150 9.90 -8.17 9.31
CA GLY A 150 9.61 -7.53 10.60
C GLY A 150 8.31 -8.01 11.23
N ALA A 151 7.26 -8.21 10.43
CA ALA A 151 5.97 -8.70 10.90
C ALA A 151 6.04 -10.19 11.31
N LEU A 152 6.79 -11.02 10.58
CA LEU A 152 7.06 -12.41 10.95
C LEU A 152 7.86 -12.52 12.25
N HIS A 153 8.84 -11.64 12.48
CA HIS A 153 9.58 -11.58 13.75
C HIS A 153 8.68 -11.19 14.93
N ALA A 154 7.61 -10.43 14.69
CA ALA A 154 6.58 -10.15 15.70
C ALA A 154 5.60 -11.31 15.92
N GLY A 155 5.77 -12.42 15.19
CA GLY A 155 4.93 -13.61 15.29
C GLY A 155 3.62 -13.52 14.51
N PHE A 156 3.45 -12.58 13.61
CA PHE A 156 2.24 -12.45 12.79
C PHE A 156 2.16 -13.49 11.69
N GLN A 157 0.94 -13.81 11.26
CA GLN A 157 0.63 -14.62 10.09
C GLN A 157 0.29 -13.69 8.92
N ILE A 158 1.12 -13.66 7.90
CA ILE A 158 0.92 -12.81 6.72
C ILE A 158 -0.12 -13.44 5.80
N VAL A 159 -1.25 -12.76 5.60
CA VAL A 159 -2.33 -13.24 4.72
C VAL A 159 -2.07 -12.86 3.27
N THR A 160 -1.72 -11.60 3.03
CA THR A 160 -1.44 -11.04 1.70
C THR A 160 -0.73 -9.70 1.82
N VAL A 161 -0.24 -9.19 0.70
CA VAL A 161 0.23 -7.82 0.55
C VAL A 161 -0.80 -7.02 -0.25
N LEU A 162 -1.19 -5.85 0.25
CA LEU A 162 -2.00 -4.88 -0.49
C LEU A 162 -1.17 -3.63 -0.76
N ALA A 163 -0.93 -3.34 -2.04
CA ALA A 163 -0.19 -2.16 -2.49
C ALA A 163 -1.14 -1.09 -3.06
N LEU A 164 -0.83 0.18 -2.83
CA LEU A 164 -1.56 1.26 -3.49
C LEU A 164 -1.20 1.30 -4.98
N VAL A 165 0.10 1.30 -5.31
CA VAL A 165 0.58 1.30 -6.70
C VAL A 165 1.61 0.20 -6.91
N ASP A 166 1.40 -0.64 -7.93
CA ASP A 166 2.41 -1.54 -8.47
C ASP A 166 3.09 -0.87 -9.68
N ARG A 167 4.41 -0.65 -9.58
CA ARG A 167 5.17 -0.05 -10.68
C ARG A 167 5.47 -0.99 -11.82
N GLN A 168 5.15 -2.28 -11.67
CA GLN A 168 5.41 -3.31 -12.67
C GLN A 168 6.91 -3.41 -13.04
N GLU A 169 7.78 -3.27 -12.04
CA GLU A 169 9.25 -3.32 -12.18
C GLU A 169 9.87 -4.55 -11.52
N GLY A 170 9.14 -5.67 -11.47
CA GLY A 170 9.59 -6.97 -10.97
C GLY A 170 9.29 -7.25 -9.49
N GLY A 171 8.71 -6.30 -8.76
CA GLY A 171 8.42 -6.47 -7.33
C GLY A 171 7.33 -7.48 -7.04
N ARG A 172 6.29 -7.53 -7.88
CA ARG A 172 5.23 -8.53 -7.81
C ARG A 172 5.79 -9.95 -7.95
N GLU A 173 6.59 -10.15 -8.98
CA GLU A 173 7.22 -11.44 -9.29
C GLU A 173 8.16 -11.89 -8.16
N GLU A 174 8.93 -10.96 -7.59
CA GLU A 174 9.83 -11.25 -6.48
C GLU A 174 9.06 -11.65 -5.22
N LEU A 175 7.97 -10.95 -4.87
CA LEU A 175 7.10 -11.30 -3.75
C LEU A 175 6.46 -12.69 -3.94
N GLN A 176 5.93 -12.96 -5.13
CA GLN A 176 5.35 -14.26 -5.47
C GLN A 176 6.39 -15.39 -5.42
N ARG A 177 7.60 -15.14 -5.90
CA ARG A 177 8.73 -16.10 -5.81
C ARG A 177 9.08 -16.43 -4.35
N LYS A 178 8.88 -15.49 -3.44
CA LYS A 178 9.05 -15.65 -1.99
C LYS A 178 7.82 -16.25 -1.28
N GLY A 179 6.76 -16.60 -2.04
CA GLY A 179 5.56 -17.22 -1.50
C GLY A 179 4.50 -16.25 -0.96
N HIS A 180 4.61 -14.95 -1.29
CA HIS A 180 3.66 -13.94 -0.83
C HIS A 180 2.73 -13.50 -1.96
N GLU A 181 1.41 -13.61 -1.71
CA GLU A 181 0.41 -13.03 -2.61
C GLU A 181 0.43 -11.50 -2.52
N ILE A 182 0.26 -10.85 -3.66
CA ILE A 182 0.16 -9.39 -3.74
C ILE A 182 -1.01 -8.96 -4.64
N GLU A 183 -1.79 -8.01 -4.14
CA GLU A 183 -2.77 -7.27 -4.91
C GLU A 183 -2.45 -5.77 -4.86
N ALA A 184 -2.64 -5.06 -5.99
CA ALA A 184 -2.47 -3.61 -6.04
C ALA A 184 -3.79 -2.93 -6.43
N ILE A 185 -4.06 -1.77 -5.83
CA ILE A 185 -5.22 -0.95 -6.18
C ILE A 185 -5.04 -0.37 -7.59
N TYR A 186 -3.80 0.08 -7.91
CA TYR A 186 -3.44 0.64 -9.22
C TYR A 186 -2.12 0.07 -9.71
N THR A 187 -1.92 0.18 -11.02
CA THR A 187 -0.63 -0.04 -11.67
C THR A 187 -0.12 1.27 -12.28
N THR A 188 1.16 1.32 -12.67
CA THR A 188 1.69 2.46 -13.47
C THR A 188 0.88 2.68 -14.74
N GLU A 189 0.40 1.62 -15.39
CA GLU A 189 -0.44 1.71 -16.60
C GLU A 189 -1.78 2.43 -16.33
N ASP A 190 -2.40 2.23 -15.15
CA ASP A 190 -3.62 2.95 -14.77
C ASP A 190 -3.36 4.47 -14.67
N LEU A 191 -2.23 4.89 -14.06
CA LEU A 191 -1.86 6.31 -13.96
C LEU A 191 -1.58 6.90 -15.35
N MET A 192 -0.82 6.20 -16.17
CA MET A 192 -0.50 6.63 -17.54
C MET A 192 -1.74 6.76 -18.41
N ARG A 193 -2.75 5.92 -18.23
CA ARG A 193 -4.02 6.00 -18.96
C ARG A 193 -4.77 7.29 -18.68
N VAL A 194 -4.72 7.79 -17.44
CA VAL A 194 -5.32 9.09 -17.09
C VAL A 194 -4.56 10.23 -17.75
N VAL A 195 -3.21 10.21 -17.69
CA VAL A 195 -2.38 11.26 -18.32
C VAL A 195 -2.66 11.36 -19.83
N ARG A 196 -2.70 10.22 -20.54
CA ARG A 196 -2.98 10.21 -21.99
C ARG A 196 -4.34 10.81 -22.33
N ARG A 197 -5.38 10.57 -21.52
CA ARG A 197 -6.73 11.14 -21.71
C ARG A 197 -6.85 12.63 -21.42
N GLN A 198 -5.91 13.21 -20.69
CA GLN A 198 -5.87 14.64 -20.38
C GLN A 198 -5.07 15.43 -21.43
N GLY A 199 -4.25 14.74 -22.24
CA GLY A 199 -3.43 15.34 -23.31
C GLY A 199 -4.11 15.35 -24.70
N ASP A 200 -5.25 14.66 -24.81
CA ASP A 200 -6.16 14.69 -25.99
C ASP A 200 -7.30 15.70 -25.74
#